data_30aee29f2ef082e363c877b47fec5e41
#
_entry.id   30aee29f2ef082e363c877b47fec5e41
#
_cell.length_a   1.000
_cell.length_b   1.000
_cell.length_c   1.000
_cell.angle_alpha   90.00
_cell.angle_beta   90.00
_cell.angle_gamma   90.00
#
_symmetry.space_group_name_H-M   'P 1'
#
loop_
_entity.id
_entity.type
_entity.pdbx_description
1 polymer ?
#
loop_
_entity_poly.entity_id
_entity_poly.type
_entity_poly.pdbx_seq_one_letter_code
_entity_poly.pdbx_strand_id
1 'polypeptide(L)'
;MTELTITPMEPEHLAQIAALEIACFSDPWPESILVRELQNPLSLWLCAVDGDTVAGYIGSQTVLGESDMMNIAVHPNYRRRGVGRALVLALCKALRRQMLASALTLEVRDSNAPAIALYDSLGFEQIGLRKNYYQHPKEDARILRKELK
;
A
#
# COMPACT_ATOMS: atom_id res chain seq x y z
N MET A 1 12.29 4.60 22.15
CA MET A 1 11.22 4.23 21.23
C MET A 1 11.06 5.31 20.18
N THR A 2 11.24 4.94 18.93
CA THR A 2 11.22 5.91 17.84
C THR A 2 9.78 6.08 17.35
N GLU A 3 9.34 7.31 17.22
CA GLU A 3 8.03 7.60 16.66
C GLU A 3 8.13 7.62 15.14
N LEU A 4 7.19 6.93 14.51
CA LEU A 4 7.06 6.94 13.06
C LEU A 4 6.14 8.08 12.65
N THR A 5 6.54 8.79 11.60
CA THR A 5 5.73 9.85 11.01
C THR A 5 5.25 9.38 9.65
N ILE A 6 3.95 9.56 9.38
CA ILE A 6 3.41 9.29 8.05
C ILE A 6 3.40 10.60 7.28
N THR A 7 4.05 10.60 6.13
CA THR A 7 4.24 11.80 5.31
C THR A 7 4.01 11.46 3.83
N PRO A 8 3.68 12.46 2.98
CA PRO A 8 3.66 12.22 1.54
C PRO A 8 5.02 11.72 1.07
N MET A 9 5.00 10.82 0.08
CA MET A 9 6.23 10.32 -0.51
C MET A 9 6.91 11.43 -1.31
N GLU A 10 8.21 11.63 -1.07
CA GLU A 10 9.02 12.66 -1.73
C GLU A 10 10.13 11.99 -2.55
N PRO A 11 10.73 12.71 -3.53
CA PRO A 11 11.83 12.14 -4.32
C PRO A 11 12.97 11.57 -3.47
N GLU A 12 13.25 12.17 -2.33
CA GLU A 12 14.31 11.72 -1.42
C GLU A 12 14.06 10.32 -0.84
N HIS A 13 12.82 9.83 -0.88
CA HIS A 13 12.46 8.51 -0.36
C HIS A 13 12.63 7.40 -1.40
N LEU A 14 12.73 7.74 -2.69
CA LEU A 14 12.61 6.76 -3.76
C LEU A 14 13.67 5.66 -3.75
N ALA A 15 14.92 6.00 -3.41
CA ALA A 15 15.97 5.00 -3.38
C ALA A 15 15.70 3.93 -2.33
N GLN A 16 15.22 4.33 -1.15
CA GLN A 16 14.89 3.38 -0.09
C GLN A 16 13.65 2.55 -0.46
N ILE A 17 12.67 3.16 -1.10
CA ILE A 17 11.46 2.45 -1.54
C ILE A 17 11.80 1.42 -2.60
N ALA A 18 12.66 1.76 -3.57
CA ALA A 18 13.12 0.81 -4.58
C ALA A 18 13.82 -0.39 -3.93
N ALA A 19 14.62 -0.13 -2.88
CA ALA A 19 15.26 -1.21 -2.14
C ALA A 19 14.25 -2.09 -1.41
N LEU A 20 13.18 -1.49 -0.85
CA LEU A 20 12.10 -2.25 -0.21
C LEU A 20 11.34 -3.11 -1.22
N GLU A 21 11.12 -2.60 -2.44
CA GLU A 21 10.48 -3.38 -3.50
C GLU A 21 11.27 -4.65 -3.78
N ILE A 22 12.59 -4.52 -3.91
CA ILE A 22 13.46 -5.66 -4.17
C ILE A 22 13.45 -6.64 -2.99
N ALA A 23 13.44 -6.14 -1.77
CA ALA A 23 13.46 -6.98 -0.57
C ALA A 23 12.13 -7.69 -0.31
N CYS A 24 11.01 -7.08 -0.70
CA CYS A 24 9.66 -7.56 -0.32
C CYS A 24 8.90 -8.27 -1.43
N PHE A 25 9.25 -8.07 -2.69
CA PHE A 25 8.47 -8.58 -3.81
C PHE A 25 9.31 -9.35 -4.81
N SER A 26 8.71 -10.41 -5.38
CA SER A 26 9.36 -11.21 -6.43
C SER A 26 9.41 -10.45 -7.77
N ASP A 27 8.46 -9.54 -7.99
CA ASP A 27 8.39 -8.69 -9.19
C ASP A 27 8.41 -7.24 -8.77
N PRO A 28 9.57 -6.71 -8.33
CA PRO A 28 9.64 -5.35 -7.79
C PRO A 28 9.44 -4.29 -8.85
N TRP A 29 8.78 -3.18 -8.46
CA TRP A 29 8.68 -2.01 -9.32
C TRP A 29 10.04 -1.33 -9.41
N PRO A 30 10.50 -1.01 -10.63
CA PRO A 30 11.74 -0.25 -10.77
C PRO A 30 11.55 1.20 -10.31
N GLU A 31 12.63 1.84 -9.90
CA GLU A 31 12.59 3.23 -9.42
C GLU A 31 11.97 4.17 -10.45
N SER A 32 12.20 3.91 -11.75
CA SER A 32 11.63 4.74 -12.82
C SER A 32 10.10 4.79 -12.80
N ILE A 33 9.46 3.67 -12.43
CA ILE A 33 8.00 3.63 -12.30
C ILE A 33 7.56 4.46 -11.09
N LEU A 34 8.30 4.37 -9.98
CA LEU A 34 8.00 5.16 -8.78
C LEU A 34 8.11 6.65 -9.04
N VAL A 35 9.13 7.08 -9.81
CA VAL A 35 9.28 8.47 -10.21
C VAL A 35 8.05 8.94 -10.98
N ARG A 36 7.59 8.14 -11.93
CA ARG A 36 6.39 8.48 -12.72
C ARG A 36 5.15 8.55 -11.85
N GLU A 37 5.02 7.65 -10.88
CA GLU A 37 3.87 7.64 -9.98
C GLU A 37 3.79 8.88 -9.11
N LEU A 38 4.92 9.43 -8.67
CA LEU A 38 4.92 10.68 -7.91
C LEU A 38 4.40 11.87 -8.72
N GLN A 39 4.50 11.81 -10.04
CA GLN A 39 4.05 12.87 -10.94
C GLN A 39 2.62 12.65 -11.43
N ASN A 40 2.03 11.49 -11.12
CA ASN A 40 0.68 11.15 -11.57
C ASN A 40 -0.36 11.79 -10.65
N PRO A 41 -1.19 12.73 -11.16
CA PRO A 41 -2.19 13.41 -10.34
C PRO A 41 -3.28 12.47 -9.80
N LEU A 42 -3.43 11.28 -10.38
CA LEU A 42 -4.40 10.28 -9.89
C LEU A 42 -3.85 9.45 -8.75
N SER A 43 -2.55 9.51 -8.50
CA SER A 43 -1.88 8.68 -7.50
C SER A 43 -1.69 9.42 -6.18
N LEU A 44 -1.76 8.67 -5.09
CA LEU A 44 -1.46 9.16 -3.75
C LEU A 44 -0.51 8.16 -3.11
N TRP A 45 0.69 8.62 -2.71
CA TRP A 45 1.71 7.79 -2.09
C TRP A 45 2.12 8.36 -0.75
N LEU A 46 2.19 7.51 0.26
CA LEU A 46 2.58 7.89 1.62
C LEU A 46 3.72 7.01 2.11
N CYS A 47 4.58 7.59 2.94
CA CYS A 47 5.67 6.87 3.60
C CYS A 47 5.52 6.94 5.11
N ALA A 48 5.91 5.86 5.79
CA ALA A 48 6.15 5.89 7.23
C ALA A 48 7.66 6.05 7.41
N VAL A 49 8.09 7.10 8.07
CA VAL A 49 9.51 7.39 8.24
C VAL A 49 9.90 7.41 9.71
N ASP A 50 11.10 6.88 9.98
CA ASP A 50 11.75 6.90 11.27
C ASP A 50 13.04 7.71 11.08
N GLY A 51 12.96 9.02 11.38
CA GLY A 51 14.04 9.93 11.00
C GLY A 51 14.25 9.93 9.49
N ASP A 52 15.44 9.49 9.06
CA ASP A 52 15.77 9.42 7.64
C ASP A 52 15.50 8.05 7.02
N THR A 53 14.98 7.10 7.81
CA THR A 53 14.75 5.73 7.35
C THR A 53 13.29 5.56 6.95
N VAL A 54 13.06 5.01 5.75
CA VAL A 54 11.71 4.65 5.31
C VAL A 54 11.37 3.28 5.91
N ALA A 55 10.42 3.29 6.85
CA ALA A 55 9.95 2.06 7.50
C ALA A 55 8.92 1.31 6.67
N GLY A 56 8.23 2.03 5.78
CA GLY A 56 7.23 1.43 4.91
C GLY A 56 6.59 2.48 4.01
N TYR A 57 5.77 2.01 3.08
CA TYR A 57 5.07 2.92 2.17
C TYR A 57 3.78 2.27 1.66
N ILE A 58 2.89 3.10 1.14
CA ILE A 58 1.62 2.66 0.56
C ILE A 58 1.24 3.63 -0.56
N GLY A 59 0.58 3.11 -1.58
CA GLY A 59 0.12 3.96 -2.67
C GLY A 59 -1.14 3.47 -3.33
N SER A 60 -1.88 4.40 -3.92
CA SER A 60 -3.12 4.11 -4.61
C SER A 60 -3.32 5.03 -5.80
N GLN A 61 -4.21 4.64 -6.71
CA GLN A 61 -4.70 5.49 -7.80
C GLN A 61 -6.21 5.61 -7.68
N THR A 62 -6.72 6.81 -7.91
CA THR A 62 -8.15 7.09 -7.80
C THR A 62 -8.70 7.56 -9.14
N VAL A 63 -9.77 6.92 -9.61
CA VAL A 63 -10.48 7.31 -10.82
C VAL A 63 -11.97 7.31 -10.50
N LEU A 64 -12.63 8.45 -10.75
CA LEU A 64 -14.07 8.60 -10.55
C LEU A 64 -14.55 8.17 -9.15
N GLY A 65 -13.78 8.53 -8.12
CA GLY A 65 -14.14 8.24 -6.74
C GLY A 65 -13.82 6.83 -6.27
N GLU A 66 -13.28 5.98 -7.16
CA GLU A 66 -12.87 4.61 -6.82
C GLU A 66 -11.35 4.55 -6.75
N SER A 67 -10.82 4.13 -5.62
CA SER A 67 -9.37 4.02 -5.44
C SER A 67 -8.93 2.57 -5.41
N ASP A 68 -7.81 2.30 -6.09
CA ASP A 68 -7.18 0.97 -6.08
C ASP A 68 -5.82 1.08 -5.41
N MET A 69 -5.59 0.25 -4.39
CA MET A 69 -4.27 0.19 -3.76
C MET A 69 -3.30 -0.44 -4.75
N MET A 70 -2.22 0.29 -5.06
CA MET A 70 -1.22 -0.18 -6.00
C MET A 70 -0.18 -1.04 -5.33
N ASN A 71 0.26 -0.64 -4.13
CA ASN A 71 1.26 -1.42 -3.41
C ASN A 71 1.34 -0.97 -1.95
N ILE A 72 1.85 -1.86 -1.10
CA ILE A 72 2.15 -1.59 0.30
C ILE A 72 3.32 -2.49 0.71
N ALA A 73 4.29 -1.95 1.43
CA ALA A 73 5.36 -2.74 2.02
C ALA A 73 5.84 -2.14 3.33
N VAL A 74 6.29 -3.02 4.23
CA VAL A 74 6.87 -2.63 5.51
C VAL A 74 8.26 -3.25 5.59
N HIS A 75 9.24 -2.41 5.92
CA HIS A 75 10.63 -2.84 6.10
C HIS A 75 10.69 -3.98 7.12
N PRO A 76 11.46 -5.06 6.85
CA PRO A 76 11.51 -6.22 7.76
C PRO A 76 11.80 -5.88 9.22
N ASN A 77 12.64 -4.86 9.48
CA ASN A 77 12.99 -4.45 10.85
C ASN A 77 11.87 -3.72 11.57
N TYR A 78 10.79 -3.37 10.86
CA TYR A 78 9.67 -2.61 11.42
C TYR A 78 8.37 -3.41 11.42
N ARG A 79 8.42 -4.68 11.05
CA ARG A 79 7.23 -5.53 11.04
C ARG A 79 6.74 -5.80 12.46
N ARG A 80 5.43 -6.10 12.60
CA ARG A 80 4.76 -6.36 13.87
C ARG A 80 4.76 -5.17 14.81
N ARG A 81 4.87 -3.96 14.29
CA ARG A 81 4.82 -2.72 15.07
C ARG A 81 3.64 -1.83 14.67
N GLY A 82 2.70 -2.36 13.91
CA GLY A 82 1.53 -1.61 13.47
C GLY A 82 1.78 -0.63 12.33
N VAL A 83 2.92 -0.71 11.62
CA VAL A 83 3.24 0.21 10.53
C VAL A 83 2.25 0.03 9.37
N GLY A 84 1.98 -1.21 8.97
CA GLY A 84 1.03 -1.49 7.89
C GLY A 84 -0.36 -0.96 8.22
N ARG A 85 -0.82 -1.17 9.44
CA ARG A 85 -2.10 -0.66 9.91
C ARG A 85 -2.16 0.86 9.83
N ALA A 86 -1.10 1.52 10.32
CA ALA A 86 -1.02 2.98 10.30
C ALA A 86 -1.04 3.52 8.87
N LEU A 87 -0.33 2.86 7.96
CA LEU A 87 -0.31 3.26 6.55
C LEU A 87 -1.68 3.13 5.91
N VAL A 88 -2.39 2.02 6.12
CA VAL A 88 -3.73 1.83 5.55
C VAL A 88 -4.70 2.87 6.09
N LEU A 89 -4.68 3.12 7.40
CA LEU A 89 -5.56 4.11 8.02
C LEU A 89 -5.27 5.52 7.48
N ALA A 90 -3.99 5.87 7.36
CA ALA A 90 -3.59 7.17 6.83
C ALA A 90 -4.00 7.33 5.38
N LEU A 91 -3.85 6.27 4.58
CA LEU A 91 -4.27 6.29 3.18
C LEU A 91 -5.77 6.50 3.07
N CYS A 92 -6.57 5.76 3.81
CA CYS A 92 -8.04 5.90 3.77
C CYS A 92 -8.46 7.33 4.12
N LYS A 93 -7.85 7.93 5.14
CA LYS A 93 -8.15 9.29 5.55
C LYS A 93 -7.78 10.30 4.46
N ALA A 94 -6.59 10.15 3.88
CA ALA A 94 -6.12 11.05 2.82
C ALA A 94 -6.97 10.91 1.56
N LEU A 95 -7.36 9.69 1.19
CA LEU A 95 -8.21 9.46 0.02
C LEU A 95 -9.56 10.15 0.15
N ARG A 96 -10.17 10.08 1.34
CA ARG A 96 -11.44 10.76 1.58
C ARG A 96 -11.31 12.27 1.46
N ARG A 97 -10.25 12.83 2.02
CA ARG A 97 -10.05 14.30 2.10
C ARG A 97 -9.51 14.90 0.82
N GLN A 98 -8.53 14.26 0.20
CA GLN A 98 -7.79 14.84 -0.92
C GLN A 98 -8.32 14.39 -2.28
N MET A 99 -8.75 13.14 -2.38
CA MET A 99 -9.18 12.56 -3.65
C MET A 99 -10.69 12.36 -3.74
N LEU A 100 -11.42 12.68 -2.69
CA LEU A 100 -12.87 12.48 -2.60
C LEU A 100 -13.27 11.05 -2.95
N ALA A 101 -12.43 10.09 -2.62
CA ALA A 101 -12.69 8.69 -2.92
C ALA A 101 -13.79 8.14 -2.01
N SER A 102 -14.68 7.33 -2.57
CA SER A 102 -15.77 6.69 -1.85
C SER A 102 -15.41 5.28 -1.39
N ALA A 103 -14.42 4.65 -2.00
CA ALA A 103 -14.02 3.29 -1.66
C ALA A 103 -12.57 3.02 -2.03
N LEU A 104 -11.98 2.04 -1.34
CA LEU A 104 -10.64 1.54 -1.62
C LEU A 104 -10.71 0.04 -1.84
N THR A 105 -10.17 -0.43 -2.96
CA THR A 105 -10.13 -1.84 -3.36
C THR A 105 -8.67 -2.28 -3.45
N LEU A 106 -8.40 -3.53 -3.10
CA LEU A 106 -7.04 -4.09 -3.20
C LEU A 106 -7.10 -5.56 -3.56
N GLU A 107 -5.98 -6.08 -4.10
CA GLU A 107 -5.75 -7.49 -4.28
C GLU A 107 -4.71 -7.95 -3.26
N VAL A 108 -4.92 -9.14 -2.70
CA VAL A 108 -3.99 -9.74 -1.74
C VAL A 108 -3.86 -11.23 -2.06
N ARG A 109 -2.64 -11.78 -1.94
CA ARG A 109 -2.42 -13.21 -2.15
C ARG A 109 -3.28 -14.02 -1.21
N ASP A 110 -3.91 -15.05 -1.75
CA ASP A 110 -4.81 -15.93 -0.98
C ASP A 110 -4.13 -16.54 0.25
N SER A 111 -2.82 -16.77 0.17
CA SER A 111 -2.04 -17.36 1.27
C SER A 111 -1.53 -16.33 2.30
N ASN A 112 -1.71 -15.02 2.05
CA ASN A 112 -1.18 -13.99 2.92
C ASN A 112 -2.10 -13.76 4.13
N ALA A 113 -2.11 -14.72 5.04
CA ALA A 113 -3.00 -14.69 6.20
C ALA A 113 -2.83 -13.45 7.09
N PRO A 114 -1.60 -12.98 7.39
CA PRO A 114 -1.44 -11.78 8.21
C PRO A 114 -2.05 -10.54 7.57
N ALA A 115 -1.87 -10.36 6.26
CA ALA A 115 -2.43 -9.21 5.55
C ALA A 115 -3.95 -9.29 5.50
N ILE A 116 -4.50 -10.47 5.20
CA ILE A 116 -5.96 -10.68 5.17
C ILE A 116 -6.57 -10.36 6.52
N ALA A 117 -5.95 -10.82 7.61
CA ALA A 117 -6.42 -10.53 8.97
C ALA A 117 -6.39 -9.03 9.27
N LEU A 118 -5.33 -8.34 8.83
CA LEU A 118 -5.22 -6.89 8.99
C LEU A 118 -6.36 -6.18 8.29
N TYR A 119 -6.59 -6.48 7.02
CA TYR A 119 -7.64 -5.81 6.24
C TYR A 119 -9.02 -6.12 6.80
N ASP A 120 -9.26 -7.36 7.22
CA ASP A 120 -10.53 -7.73 7.86
C ASP A 120 -10.76 -6.90 9.11
N SER A 121 -9.73 -6.73 9.95
CA SER A 121 -9.84 -5.93 11.17
C SER A 121 -10.10 -4.45 10.90
N LEU A 122 -9.77 -3.98 9.69
CA LEU A 122 -9.99 -2.59 9.28
C LEU A 122 -11.31 -2.39 8.52
N GLY A 123 -12.12 -3.43 8.40
CA GLY A 123 -13.44 -3.32 7.79
C GLY A 123 -13.49 -3.60 6.29
N PHE A 124 -12.44 -4.17 5.73
CA PHE A 124 -12.47 -4.60 4.33
C PHE A 124 -13.29 -5.89 4.20
N GLU A 125 -14.04 -6.00 3.10
CA GLU A 125 -14.84 -7.18 2.80
C GLU A 125 -14.38 -7.79 1.48
N GLN A 126 -14.36 -9.12 1.40
CA GLN A 126 -14.02 -9.79 0.16
C GLN A 126 -15.18 -9.68 -0.82
N ILE A 127 -14.90 -9.16 -2.02
CA ILE A 127 -15.89 -8.98 -3.08
C ILE A 127 -15.63 -9.88 -4.28
N GLY A 128 -14.51 -10.57 -4.33
CA GLY A 128 -14.19 -11.44 -5.46
C GLY A 128 -12.90 -12.17 -5.30
N LEU A 129 -12.57 -12.93 -6.34
CA LEU A 129 -11.35 -13.72 -6.42
C LEU A 129 -10.86 -13.67 -7.86
N ARG A 130 -9.57 -13.38 -8.05
CA ARG A 130 -8.91 -13.45 -9.37
C ARG A 130 -8.03 -14.68 -9.39
N LYS A 131 -8.41 -15.68 -10.16
CA LYS A 131 -7.61 -16.92 -10.26
C LYS A 131 -6.32 -16.67 -11.00
N ASN A 132 -5.22 -17.24 -10.45
CA ASN A 132 -3.89 -17.17 -11.06
C ASN A 132 -3.41 -15.76 -11.37
N TYR A 133 -3.80 -14.79 -10.55
CA TYR A 133 -3.45 -13.39 -10.73
C TYR A 133 -1.94 -13.15 -10.54
N TYR A 134 -1.35 -13.79 -9.50
CA TYR A 134 0.08 -13.69 -9.24
C TYR A 134 0.83 -14.81 -9.98
N GLN A 135 2.08 -14.53 -10.38
CA GLN A 135 2.87 -15.46 -11.18
C GLN A 135 4.12 -16.04 -10.49
N HIS A 136 4.69 -15.34 -9.51
CA HIS A 136 5.95 -15.72 -8.87
C HIS A 136 5.84 -15.72 -7.34
N PRO A 137 5.26 -16.75 -6.70
CA PRO A 137 4.66 -17.96 -7.28
C PRO A 137 3.25 -17.70 -7.81
N LYS A 138 2.76 -18.64 -8.62
CA LYS A 138 1.42 -18.59 -9.15
C LYS A 138 0.41 -18.79 -8.02
N GLU A 139 -0.52 -17.87 -7.92
CA GLU A 139 -1.46 -17.87 -6.80
C GLU A 139 -2.67 -17.00 -7.11
N ASP A 140 -3.81 -17.33 -6.49
CA ASP A 140 -5.02 -16.52 -6.62
C ASP A 140 -4.90 -15.25 -5.77
N ALA A 141 -5.63 -14.21 -6.18
CA ALA A 141 -5.77 -12.98 -5.43
C ALA A 141 -7.20 -12.86 -4.90
N ARG A 142 -7.32 -12.54 -3.61
CA ARG A 142 -8.60 -12.09 -3.07
C ARG A 142 -8.77 -10.61 -3.35
N ILE A 143 -9.97 -10.21 -3.76
CA ILE A 143 -10.29 -8.80 -3.99
C ILE A 143 -11.05 -8.31 -2.77
N LEU A 144 -10.49 -7.33 -2.08
CA LEU A 144 -11.07 -6.76 -0.86
C LEU A 144 -11.44 -5.31 -1.09
N ARG A 145 -12.55 -4.86 -0.49
CA ARG A 145 -13.06 -3.51 -0.66
C ARG A 145 -13.54 -2.93 0.66
N LYS A 146 -13.26 -1.64 0.86
CA LYS A 146 -13.72 -0.88 2.02
C LYS A 146 -14.38 0.41 1.56
N GLU A 147 -15.57 0.70 2.08
CA GLU A 147 -16.20 2.00 1.89
C GLU A 147 -15.51 3.06 2.75
N LEU A 148 -15.32 4.26 2.21
CA LEU A 148 -14.56 5.34 2.85
C LEU A 148 -15.46 6.48 3.31
N LYS A 149 -16.59 6.16 3.84
CA LYS A 149 -17.54 7.19 4.33
C LYS A 149 -17.15 7.74 5.69
#